data_cc64e915f07fb4b2dc80b69cdac0ae0f
#
_entry.id   cc64e915f07fb4b2dc80b69cdac0ae0f
#
_cell.length_a   1.000
_cell.length_b   1.000
_cell.length_c   1.000
_cell.angle_alpha   90.00
_cell.angle_beta   90.00
_cell.angle_gamma   90.00
#
_symmetry.space_group_name_H-M   'P 1'
#
loop_
_entity.id
_entity.type
_entity.pdbx_description
1 polymer ?
#
loop_
_entity_poly.entity_id
_entity_poly.type
_entity_poly.pdbx_seq_one_letter_code
_entity_poly.pdbx_strand_id
1 'polypeptide(L)'
;VGICGSDMHYYETGAIGNYVVKPPFVLGHEPGGTVVEVGSAVKHLKVGDRVALEPGKTCGHCKFCREGKYNLCPDVVFFATPPVDGVFQEYVAHEANLCFKLPDNVSTMEGALIEPLAVGFHAANQGGAHAGQTAVVMGAGCIGLVSMMALKAEGVSRVYVVDIMQKRLDKALELGADGVINSREKDAVQTILDLTDGLGCDLVIET
;
A
#
# COMPACT_ATOMS: atom_id res chain seq x y z
N VAL A 1 -12.36 3.62 -5.61
CA VAL A 1 -11.11 3.01 -6.09
C VAL A 1 -10.02 4.07 -6.04
N GLY A 2 -8.85 3.74 -5.50
CA GLY A 2 -7.66 4.58 -5.56
C GLY A 2 -7.01 4.57 -6.95
N ILE A 3 -6.22 5.60 -7.26
CA ILE A 3 -5.40 5.67 -8.47
C ILE A 3 -3.94 5.51 -8.05
N CYS A 4 -3.33 4.41 -8.46
CA CYS A 4 -1.92 4.12 -8.21
C CYS A 4 -1.00 4.76 -9.26
N GLY A 5 0.27 4.97 -8.92
CA GLY A 5 1.30 5.37 -9.87
C GLY A 5 1.47 4.37 -11.03
N SER A 6 1.23 3.07 -10.80
CA SER A 6 1.25 2.06 -11.84
C SER A 6 0.10 2.21 -12.86
N ASP A 7 -1.10 2.63 -12.43
CA ASP A 7 -2.20 2.95 -13.35
C ASP A 7 -1.81 4.11 -14.28
N MET A 8 -1.21 5.15 -13.71
CA MET A 8 -0.69 6.29 -14.50
C MET A 8 0.39 5.86 -15.47
N HIS A 9 1.31 5.00 -15.02
CA HIS A 9 2.37 4.48 -15.87
C HIS A 9 1.83 3.67 -17.05
N TYR A 10 0.88 2.75 -16.81
CA TYR A 10 0.19 2.03 -17.90
C TYR A 10 -0.55 2.96 -18.85
N TYR A 11 -1.20 4.01 -18.32
CA TYR A 11 -1.91 4.99 -19.14
C TYR A 11 -0.96 5.78 -20.05
N GLU A 12 0.20 6.18 -19.55
CA GLU A 12 1.16 7.01 -20.27
C GLU A 12 2.03 6.20 -21.25
N THR A 13 2.46 4.99 -20.87
CA THR A 13 3.46 4.24 -21.62
C THR A 13 2.93 2.96 -22.27
N GLY A 14 1.77 2.47 -21.83
CA GLY A 14 1.17 1.24 -22.31
C GLY A 14 1.80 -0.05 -21.77
N ALA A 15 2.85 0.03 -20.94
CA ALA A 15 3.52 -1.16 -20.44
C ALA A 15 4.29 -0.91 -19.13
N ILE A 16 4.41 -1.95 -18.29
CA ILE A 16 5.34 -1.99 -17.16
C ILE A 16 6.15 -3.30 -17.29
N GLY A 17 7.43 -3.20 -17.62
CA GLY A 17 8.26 -4.36 -17.89
C GLY A 17 7.68 -5.21 -19.04
N ASN A 18 7.40 -6.47 -18.76
CA ASN A 18 6.84 -7.41 -19.75
C ASN A 18 5.31 -7.37 -19.83
N TYR A 19 4.65 -6.59 -18.96
CA TYR A 19 3.19 -6.47 -18.94
C TYR A 19 2.75 -5.35 -19.87
N VAL A 20 2.20 -5.71 -21.02
CA VAL A 20 1.80 -4.78 -22.08
C VAL A 20 0.28 -4.70 -22.15
N VAL A 21 -0.26 -3.49 -22.05
CA VAL A 21 -1.69 -3.23 -22.21
C VAL A 21 -2.12 -3.45 -23.65
N LYS A 22 -3.20 -4.23 -23.84
CA LYS A 22 -3.87 -4.44 -25.12
C LYS A 22 -5.32 -3.97 -24.97
N PRO A 23 -5.70 -2.83 -25.57
CA PRO A 23 -7.07 -2.34 -25.48
C PRO A 23 -8.09 -3.30 -26.11
N PRO A 24 -9.33 -3.37 -25.56
CA PRO A 24 -9.79 -2.64 -24.36
C PRO A 24 -9.19 -3.24 -23.10
N PHE A 25 -8.87 -2.40 -22.08
CA PHE A 25 -8.28 -2.81 -20.81
C PHE A 25 -8.75 -1.89 -19.68
N VAL A 26 -9.12 -2.46 -18.54
CA VAL A 26 -9.56 -1.72 -17.35
C VAL A 26 -8.40 -1.65 -16.34
N LEU A 27 -8.07 -0.45 -15.90
CA LEU A 27 -7.06 -0.20 -14.85
C LEU A 27 -7.69 -0.22 -13.44
N GLY A 28 -6.87 0.04 -12.43
CA GLY A 28 -7.26 0.15 -11.01
C GLY A 28 -7.17 -1.18 -10.25
N HIS A 29 -6.60 -1.11 -9.02
CA HIS A 29 -6.40 -2.28 -8.15
C HIS A 29 -6.53 -1.98 -6.66
N GLU A 30 -6.94 -0.77 -6.30
CA GLU A 30 -7.14 -0.32 -4.90
C GLU A 30 -8.64 -0.12 -4.60
N PRO A 31 -9.46 -1.20 -4.53
CA PRO A 31 -10.90 -1.05 -4.38
C PRO A 31 -11.39 -1.11 -2.94
N GLY A 32 -12.35 -0.25 -2.64
CA GLY A 32 -13.30 -0.42 -1.55
C GLY A 32 -14.72 -0.38 -2.12
N GLY A 33 -15.60 -1.23 -1.65
CA GLY A 33 -16.93 -1.36 -2.24
C GLY A 33 -18.01 -1.87 -1.30
N THR A 34 -19.19 -2.04 -1.84
CA THR A 34 -20.34 -2.63 -1.13
C THR A 34 -20.78 -3.89 -1.86
N VAL A 35 -20.96 -4.97 -1.13
CA VAL A 35 -21.44 -6.25 -1.66
C VAL A 35 -22.89 -6.09 -2.17
N VAL A 36 -23.11 -6.35 -3.43
CA VAL A 36 -24.45 -6.28 -4.06
C VAL A 36 -25.05 -7.66 -4.35
N GLU A 37 -24.20 -8.68 -4.47
CA GLU A 37 -24.61 -10.07 -4.68
C GLU A 37 -23.60 -11.02 -4.04
N VAL A 38 -24.05 -12.18 -3.57
CA VAL A 38 -23.19 -13.24 -3.03
C VAL A 38 -23.57 -14.59 -3.61
N GLY A 39 -22.57 -15.41 -3.90
CA GLY A 39 -22.80 -16.81 -4.31
C GLY A 39 -23.40 -17.64 -3.17
N SER A 40 -24.15 -18.68 -3.51
CA SER A 40 -24.88 -19.53 -2.53
C SER A 40 -23.99 -20.22 -1.49
N ALA A 41 -22.72 -20.43 -1.81
CA ALA A 41 -21.73 -21.05 -0.91
C ALA A 41 -21.11 -20.06 0.08
N VAL A 42 -21.23 -18.75 -0.12
CA VAL A 42 -20.64 -17.70 0.72
C VAL A 42 -21.42 -17.62 2.04
N LYS A 43 -20.72 -17.67 3.18
CA LYS A 43 -21.32 -17.65 4.52
C LYS A 43 -20.90 -16.46 5.37
N HIS A 44 -19.78 -15.82 5.07
CA HIS A 44 -19.18 -14.77 5.90
C HIS A 44 -19.47 -13.35 5.39
N LEU A 45 -20.03 -13.21 4.19
CA LEU A 45 -20.45 -11.94 3.60
C LEU A 45 -21.94 -11.98 3.24
N LYS A 46 -22.55 -10.82 3.25
CA LYS A 46 -23.94 -10.61 2.82
C LYS A 46 -24.06 -9.32 2.01
N VAL A 47 -25.14 -9.20 1.23
CA VAL A 47 -25.51 -7.96 0.53
C VAL A 47 -25.59 -6.80 1.53
N GLY A 48 -24.98 -5.68 1.18
CA GLY A 48 -24.86 -4.48 2.00
C GLY A 48 -23.58 -4.41 2.85
N ASP A 49 -22.82 -5.49 2.99
CA ASP A 49 -21.52 -5.41 3.67
C ASP A 49 -20.55 -4.54 2.88
N ARG A 50 -19.84 -3.65 3.58
CA ARG A 50 -18.74 -2.86 3.00
C ARG A 50 -17.45 -3.67 3.10
N VAL A 51 -16.66 -3.67 2.03
CA VAL A 51 -15.46 -4.51 1.92
C VAL A 51 -14.29 -3.75 1.30
N ALA A 52 -13.07 -4.12 1.71
CA ALA A 52 -11.87 -3.94 0.91
C ALA A 52 -11.56 -5.27 0.20
N LEU A 53 -10.90 -5.20 -0.95
CA LEU A 53 -10.57 -6.39 -1.73
C LEU A 53 -9.06 -6.56 -1.80
N GLU A 54 -8.59 -7.80 -1.59
CA GLU A 54 -7.24 -8.22 -1.93
C GLU A 54 -7.14 -8.33 -3.45
N PRO A 55 -6.30 -7.53 -4.14
CA PRO A 55 -6.25 -7.53 -5.60
C PRO A 55 -5.60 -8.77 -6.21
N GLY A 56 -4.86 -9.54 -5.42
CA GLY A 56 -4.06 -10.67 -5.86
C GLY A 56 -4.67 -12.02 -5.53
N LYS A 57 -5.20 -12.74 -6.54
CA LYS A 57 -5.60 -14.13 -6.42
C LYS A 57 -4.39 -15.04 -6.64
N THR A 58 -4.07 -15.90 -5.69
CA THR A 58 -2.92 -16.80 -5.72
C THR A 58 -3.31 -18.26 -5.93
N CYS A 59 -2.37 -19.12 -6.32
CA CYS A 59 -2.66 -20.53 -6.59
C CYS A 59 -2.97 -21.36 -5.33
N GLY A 60 -2.59 -20.90 -4.14
CA GLY A 60 -2.84 -21.56 -2.86
C GLY A 60 -1.98 -22.79 -2.55
N HIS A 61 -1.22 -23.32 -3.51
CA HIS A 61 -0.52 -24.62 -3.36
C HIS A 61 0.98 -24.59 -3.64
N CYS A 62 1.53 -23.52 -4.24
CA CYS A 62 2.97 -23.40 -4.45
C CYS A 62 3.73 -23.24 -3.11
N LYS A 63 5.06 -23.33 -3.17
CA LYS A 63 5.91 -23.16 -1.99
C LYS A 63 5.59 -21.86 -1.24
N PHE A 64 5.53 -20.76 -1.94
CA PHE A 64 5.32 -19.44 -1.35
C PHE A 64 3.93 -19.32 -0.67
N CYS A 65 2.87 -19.80 -1.32
CA CYS A 65 1.54 -19.82 -0.72
C CYS A 65 1.49 -20.66 0.56
N ARG A 66 2.15 -21.80 0.58
CA ARG A 66 2.20 -22.70 1.75
C ARG A 66 3.04 -22.13 2.91
N GLU A 67 4.00 -21.25 2.60
CA GLU A 67 4.81 -20.55 3.60
C GLU A 67 4.17 -19.23 4.08
N GLY A 68 2.97 -18.88 3.59
CA GLY A 68 2.32 -17.61 3.91
C GLY A 68 2.87 -16.39 3.15
N LYS A 69 3.80 -16.61 2.21
CA LYS A 69 4.40 -15.58 1.35
C LYS A 69 3.66 -15.53 0.01
N TYR A 70 2.34 -15.52 0.05
CA TYR A 70 1.49 -15.68 -1.14
C TYR A 70 1.66 -14.53 -2.16
N ASN A 71 2.08 -13.35 -1.73
CA ASN A 71 2.48 -12.24 -2.61
C ASN A 71 3.62 -12.61 -3.58
N LEU A 72 4.40 -13.65 -3.29
CA LEU A 72 5.46 -14.19 -4.16
C LEU A 72 4.98 -15.37 -5.03
N CYS A 73 3.67 -15.62 -5.09
CA CYS A 73 3.12 -16.69 -5.91
C CYS A 73 3.44 -16.45 -7.39
N PRO A 74 4.11 -17.40 -8.10
CA PRO A 74 4.43 -17.22 -9.53
C PRO A 74 3.19 -17.21 -10.43
N ASP A 75 2.07 -17.76 -9.94
CA ASP A 75 0.80 -17.85 -10.67
C ASP A 75 -0.22 -16.84 -10.15
N VAL A 76 0.23 -15.73 -9.56
CA VAL A 76 -0.68 -14.69 -9.08
C VAL A 76 -1.43 -14.04 -10.23
N VAL A 77 -2.76 -13.95 -10.09
CA VAL A 77 -3.63 -13.18 -10.98
C VAL A 77 -3.97 -11.89 -10.24
N PHE A 78 -3.49 -10.76 -10.74
CA PHE A 78 -3.57 -9.48 -10.04
C PHE A 78 -4.39 -8.48 -10.87
N PHE A 79 -5.29 -7.73 -10.23
CA PHE A 79 -6.07 -6.69 -10.89
C PHE A 79 -5.17 -5.68 -11.60
N ALA A 80 -5.63 -5.19 -12.76
CA ALA A 80 -4.92 -4.22 -13.59
C ALA A 80 -3.49 -4.63 -13.97
N THR A 81 -3.17 -5.92 -13.94
CA THR A 81 -1.91 -6.45 -14.49
C THR A 81 -2.21 -7.22 -15.76
N PRO A 82 -1.82 -6.73 -16.95
CA PRO A 82 -2.18 -7.37 -18.21
C PRO A 82 -1.85 -8.87 -18.25
N PRO A 83 -2.78 -9.73 -18.72
CA PRO A 83 -4.05 -9.39 -19.41
C PRO A 83 -5.28 -9.28 -18.49
N VAL A 84 -5.10 -9.11 -17.20
CA VAL A 84 -6.19 -9.13 -16.20
C VAL A 84 -6.74 -7.74 -16.00
N ASP A 85 -8.04 -7.56 -16.25
CA ASP A 85 -8.73 -6.29 -16.01
C ASP A 85 -8.72 -5.89 -14.53
N GLY A 86 -8.67 -4.59 -14.30
CA GLY A 86 -8.74 -3.97 -12.98
C GLY A 86 -10.16 -3.58 -12.57
N VAL A 87 -10.24 -2.64 -11.63
CA VAL A 87 -11.47 -2.33 -10.89
C VAL A 87 -11.99 -0.92 -11.11
N PHE A 88 -11.53 -0.17 -12.13
CA PHE A 88 -12.16 1.09 -12.55
C PHE A 88 -13.46 0.81 -13.30
N GLN A 89 -14.41 0.17 -12.63
CA GLN A 89 -15.73 -0.20 -13.14
C GLN A 89 -16.77 -0.19 -12.01
N GLU A 90 -18.05 -0.15 -12.37
CA GLU A 90 -19.13 -0.06 -11.37
C GLU A 90 -19.27 -1.33 -10.53
N TYR A 91 -19.09 -2.51 -11.15
CA TYR A 91 -19.23 -3.81 -10.51
C TYR A 91 -18.05 -4.72 -10.83
N VAL A 92 -17.62 -5.47 -9.84
CA VAL A 92 -16.54 -6.46 -9.94
C VAL A 92 -17.00 -7.76 -9.29
N ALA A 93 -16.83 -8.89 -9.99
CA ALA A 93 -16.96 -10.21 -9.39
C ALA A 93 -15.61 -10.67 -8.83
N HIS A 94 -15.59 -11.04 -7.55
CA HIS A 94 -14.35 -11.46 -6.88
C HIS A 94 -14.58 -12.64 -5.93
N GLU A 95 -13.51 -13.33 -5.57
CA GLU A 95 -13.58 -14.43 -4.60
C GLU A 95 -13.91 -13.88 -3.20
N ALA A 96 -14.92 -14.46 -2.54
CA ALA A 96 -15.38 -13.96 -1.26
C ALA A 96 -14.30 -14.00 -0.15
N ASN A 97 -13.38 -14.95 -0.20
CA ASN A 97 -12.25 -15.07 0.73
C ASN A 97 -11.18 -13.97 0.54
N LEU A 98 -11.23 -13.24 -0.57
CA LEU A 98 -10.38 -12.08 -0.86
C LEU A 98 -11.13 -10.74 -0.65
N CYS A 99 -12.34 -10.80 -0.08
CA CYS A 99 -13.15 -9.64 0.28
C CYS A 99 -13.22 -9.52 1.80
N PHE A 100 -12.62 -8.48 2.34
CA PHE A 100 -12.50 -8.25 3.79
C PHE A 100 -13.54 -7.24 4.25
N LYS A 101 -14.42 -7.67 5.15
CA LYS A 101 -15.47 -6.82 5.71
C LYS A 101 -14.85 -5.67 6.51
N LEU A 102 -15.27 -4.45 6.18
CA LEU A 102 -14.86 -3.24 6.90
C LEU A 102 -15.64 -3.08 8.21
N PRO A 103 -14.99 -2.59 9.28
CA PRO A 103 -15.68 -2.16 10.49
C PRO A 103 -16.69 -1.03 10.20
N ASP A 104 -17.67 -0.85 11.09
CA ASP A 104 -18.74 0.13 10.89
C ASP A 104 -18.28 1.59 10.86
N ASN A 105 -17.14 1.89 11.46
CA ASN A 105 -16.52 3.21 11.47
C ASN A 105 -15.56 3.47 10.29
N VAL A 106 -15.38 2.51 9.37
CA VAL A 106 -14.49 2.64 8.21
C VAL A 106 -15.35 2.78 6.95
N SER A 107 -15.16 3.85 6.21
CA SER A 107 -15.85 4.10 4.93
C SER A 107 -15.28 3.22 3.80
N THR A 108 -16.01 3.12 2.68
CA THR A 108 -15.48 2.43 1.48
C THR A 108 -14.29 3.17 0.85
N MET A 109 -14.18 4.48 1.05
CA MET A 109 -13.03 5.27 0.61
C MET A 109 -11.78 4.91 1.44
N GLU A 110 -11.91 4.82 2.76
CA GLU A 110 -10.84 4.33 3.63
C GLU A 110 -10.53 2.85 3.35
N GLY A 111 -11.55 2.05 3.01
CA GLY A 111 -11.38 0.67 2.55
C GLY A 111 -10.49 0.55 1.30
N ALA A 112 -10.56 1.50 0.39
CA ALA A 112 -9.68 1.54 -0.78
C ALA A 112 -8.21 1.83 -0.42
N LEU A 113 -7.96 2.54 0.69
CA LEU A 113 -6.60 2.84 1.17
C LEU A 113 -5.94 1.64 1.88
N ILE A 114 -6.68 0.56 2.15
CA ILE A 114 -6.11 -0.64 2.80
C ILE A 114 -5.07 -1.30 1.90
N GLU A 115 -5.25 -1.26 0.59
CA GLU A 115 -4.27 -1.82 -0.36
C GLU A 115 -2.91 -1.11 -0.24
N PRO A 116 -2.79 0.22 -0.46
CA PRO A 116 -1.50 0.89 -0.28
C PRO A 116 -1.00 0.85 1.17
N LEU A 117 -1.88 0.84 2.17
CA LEU A 117 -1.50 0.68 3.58
C LEU A 117 -0.81 -0.67 3.83
N ALA A 118 -1.29 -1.75 3.19
CA ALA A 118 -0.67 -3.06 3.28
C ALA A 118 0.77 -3.06 2.71
N VAL A 119 1.05 -2.25 1.68
CA VAL A 119 2.43 -2.04 1.18
C VAL A 119 3.31 -1.41 2.28
N GLY A 120 2.80 -0.39 2.98
CA GLY A 120 3.51 0.23 4.10
C GLY A 120 3.82 -0.74 5.23
N PHE A 121 2.85 -1.55 5.66
CA PHE A 121 3.07 -2.60 6.66
C PHE A 121 4.03 -3.68 6.18
N HIS A 122 3.94 -4.07 4.91
CA HIS A 122 4.88 -5.04 4.34
C HIS A 122 6.32 -4.50 4.37
N ALA A 123 6.53 -3.24 3.98
CA ALA A 123 7.83 -2.58 4.04
C ALA A 123 8.37 -2.52 5.48
N ALA A 124 7.55 -2.14 6.47
CA ALA A 124 7.92 -2.12 7.88
C ALA A 124 8.34 -3.52 8.37
N ASN A 125 7.55 -4.55 8.06
CA ASN A 125 7.85 -5.94 8.43
C ASN A 125 9.12 -6.46 7.77
N GLN A 126 9.34 -6.19 6.47
CA GLN A 126 10.56 -6.60 5.77
C GLN A 126 11.81 -5.90 6.33
N GLY A 127 11.66 -4.65 6.76
CA GLY A 127 12.72 -3.89 7.42
C GLY A 127 12.97 -4.31 8.88
N GLY A 128 12.15 -5.20 9.44
CA GLY A 128 12.26 -5.62 10.85
C GLY A 128 11.91 -4.49 11.82
N ALA A 129 10.92 -3.67 11.50
CA ALA A 129 10.48 -2.57 12.35
C ALA A 129 10.04 -3.05 13.73
N HIS A 130 10.48 -2.39 14.79
CA HIS A 130 10.09 -2.70 16.17
C HIS A 130 10.24 -1.49 17.10
N ALA A 131 9.67 -1.60 18.28
CA ALA A 131 9.75 -0.57 19.31
C ALA A 131 11.20 -0.23 19.67
N GLY A 132 11.46 1.05 19.90
CA GLY A 132 12.78 1.57 20.28
C GLY A 132 13.63 2.10 19.13
N GLN A 133 13.34 1.71 17.88
CA GLN A 133 14.07 2.14 16.69
C GLN A 133 13.80 3.60 16.33
N THR A 134 14.75 4.15 15.56
CA THR A 134 14.63 5.38 14.78
C THR A 134 14.58 5.01 13.30
N ALA A 135 13.57 5.47 12.58
CA ALA A 135 13.40 5.20 11.15
C ALA A 135 13.37 6.48 10.31
N VAL A 136 13.79 6.35 9.06
CA VAL A 136 13.66 7.39 8.03
C VAL A 136 12.87 6.86 6.86
N VAL A 137 11.88 7.62 6.41
CA VAL A 137 11.14 7.36 5.17
C VAL A 137 11.58 8.36 4.11
N MET A 138 12.12 7.86 3.01
CA MET A 138 12.53 8.65 1.86
C MET A 138 11.39 8.72 0.86
N GLY A 139 10.82 9.92 0.70
CA GLY A 139 9.60 10.17 -0.05
C GLY A 139 8.38 10.35 0.85
N ALA A 140 7.60 11.41 0.61
CA ALA A 140 6.34 11.72 1.29
C ALA A 140 5.15 11.64 0.32
N GLY A 141 5.23 10.72 -0.65
CA GLY A 141 4.11 10.32 -1.49
C GLY A 141 3.12 9.43 -0.71
N CYS A 142 2.14 8.86 -1.39
CA CYS A 142 1.15 7.97 -0.75
C CYS A 142 1.84 6.83 -0.01
N ILE A 143 2.75 6.09 -0.66
CA ILE A 143 3.45 4.95 -0.07
C ILE A 143 4.35 5.38 1.10
N GLY A 144 5.07 6.50 0.97
CA GLY A 144 5.88 7.02 2.08
C GLY A 144 5.04 7.37 3.32
N LEU A 145 3.90 8.03 3.12
CA LEU A 145 3.00 8.39 4.22
C LEU A 145 2.40 7.15 4.91
N VAL A 146 1.92 6.16 4.15
CA VAL A 146 1.37 4.92 4.75
C VAL A 146 2.47 4.07 5.39
N SER A 147 3.70 4.08 4.85
CA SER A 147 4.86 3.42 5.49
C SER A 147 5.23 4.09 6.82
N MET A 148 5.23 5.42 6.88
CA MET A 148 5.44 6.18 8.12
C MET A 148 4.35 5.82 9.17
N MET A 149 3.08 5.77 8.75
CA MET A 149 1.98 5.38 9.64
C MET A 149 2.13 3.93 10.13
N ALA A 150 2.52 3.00 9.25
CA ALA A 150 2.78 1.60 9.61
C ALA A 150 3.94 1.50 10.63
N LEU A 151 5.05 2.19 10.41
CA LEU A 151 6.18 2.25 11.36
C LEU A 151 5.74 2.75 12.74
N LYS A 152 4.91 3.80 12.78
CA LYS A 152 4.36 4.33 14.04
C LYS A 152 3.45 3.31 14.72
N ALA A 153 2.63 2.58 13.96
CA ALA A 153 1.74 1.54 14.47
C ALA A 153 2.52 0.32 15.02
N GLU A 154 3.66 -0.04 14.41
CA GLU A 154 4.57 -1.08 14.91
C GLU A 154 5.40 -0.62 16.13
N GLY A 155 5.24 0.64 16.57
CA GLY A 155 5.87 1.16 17.77
C GLY A 155 7.29 1.71 17.57
N VAL A 156 7.70 1.98 16.33
CA VAL A 156 8.97 2.68 16.06
C VAL A 156 8.95 4.03 16.77
N SER A 157 10.00 4.31 17.55
CA SER A 157 9.99 5.42 18.51
C SER A 157 10.08 6.79 17.85
N ARG A 158 10.87 6.89 16.78
CA ARG A 158 11.01 8.13 15.99
C ARG A 158 10.95 7.79 14.52
N VAL A 159 10.10 8.51 13.78
CA VAL A 159 9.99 8.37 12.31
C VAL A 159 10.16 9.75 11.68
N TYR A 160 11.23 9.91 10.94
CA TYR A 160 11.52 11.10 10.15
C TYR A 160 11.15 10.88 8.69
N VAL A 161 10.64 11.92 8.02
CA VAL A 161 10.25 11.84 6.61
C VAL A 161 11.05 12.85 5.80
N VAL A 162 11.63 12.41 4.70
CA VAL A 162 12.43 13.23 3.78
C VAL A 162 11.70 13.36 2.45
N ASP A 163 11.54 14.59 1.94
CA ASP A 163 10.99 14.86 0.60
C ASP A 163 11.55 16.20 0.10
N ILE A 164 11.34 16.48 -1.18
CA ILE A 164 11.67 17.77 -1.81
C ILE A 164 10.50 18.74 -1.82
N MET A 165 9.29 18.30 -1.50
CA MET A 165 8.06 19.07 -1.58
C MET A 165 7.51 19.40 -0.19
N GLN A 166 7.60 20.66 0.22
CA GLN A 166 7.16 21.09 1.55
C GLN A 166 5.71 20.71 1.86
N LYS A 167 4.79 20.86 0.93
CA LYS A 167 3.38 20.48 1.11
C LYS A 167 3.18 19.00 1.53
N ARG A 168 4.02 18.10 1.01
CA ARG A 168 3.98 16.68 1.37
C ARG A 168 4.55 16.45 2.76
N LEU A 169 5.62 17.17 3.09
CA LEU A 169 6.24 17.15 4.42
C LEU A 169 5.28 17.68 5.50
N ASP A 170 4.53 18.74 5.21
CA ASP A 170 3.50 19.26 6.11
C ASP A 170 2.43 18.19 6.38
N LYS A 171 2.02 17.44 5.37
CA LYS A 171 1.09 16.30 5.53
C LYS A 171 1.70 15.18 6.37
N ALA A 172 2.99 14.88 6.23
CA ALA A 172 3.66 13.89 7.07
C ALA A 172 3.65 14.30 8.55
N LEU A 173 3.87 15.57 8.87
CA LEU A 173 3.76 16.11 10.23
C LEU A 173 2.32 16.00 10.77
N GLU A 174 1.32 16.37 9.95
CA GLU A 174 -0.10 16.25 10.30
C GLU A 174 -0.47 14.80 10.65
N LEU A 175 0.11 13.82 9.94
CA LEU A 175 -0.11 12.39 10.13
C LEU A 175 0.77 11.76 11.22
N GLY A 176 1.62 12.53 11.90
CA GLY A 176 2.33 12.09 13.10
C GLY A 176 3.81 11.73 12.89
N ALA A 177 4.47 12.20 11.83
CA ALA A 177 5.92 12.15 11.74
C ALA A 177 6.57 12.92 12.90
N ASP A 178 7.66 12.40 13.46
CA ASP A 178 8.40 13.06 14.56
C ASP A 178 9.26 14.22 14.04
N GLY A 179 9.51 14.28 12.75
CA GLY A 179 10.16 15.40 12.08
C GLY A 179 10.22 15.18 10.57
N VAL A 180 10.48 16.26 9.86
CA VAL A 180 10.56 16.24 8.40
C VAL A 180 11.79 17.00 7.91
N ILE A 181 12.32 16.58 6.76
CA ILE A 181 13.51 17.18 6.16
C ILE A 181 13.22 17.47 4.69
N ASN A 182 13.29 18.75 4.33
CA ASN A 182 13.28 19.17 2.92
C ASN A 182 14.71 19.05 2.37
N SER A 183 14.96 18.03 1.56
CA SER A 183 16.28 17.77 1.00
C SER A 183 16.74 18.76 -0.08
N ARG A 184 15.90 19.72 -0.48
CA ARG A 184 16.32 20.89 -1.26
C ARG A 184 16.98 21.99 -0.41
N GLU A 185 16.70 22.00 0.89
CA GLU A 185 17.10 23.05 1.81
C GLU A 185 18.19 22.60 2.77
N LYS A 186 18.22 21.31 3.11
CA LYS A 186 19.14 20.72 4.10
C LYS A 186 19.70 19.40 3.60
N ASP A 187 20.91 19.10 3.99
CA ASP A 187 21.48 17.75 3.86
C ASP A 187 20.71 16.79 4.77
N ALA A 188 20.04 15.80 4.18
CA ALA A 188 19.21 14.86 4.92
C ALA A 188 20.06 13.95 5.81
N VAL A 189 21.23 13.50 5.35
CA VAL A 189 22.13 12.61 6.10
C VAL A 189 22.66 13.34 7.33
N GLN A 190 23.23 14.54 7.11
CA GLN A 190 23.77 15.34 8.22
C GLN A 190 22.66 15.69 9.23
N THR A 191 21.47 16.07 8.75
CA THR A 191 20.34 16.40 9.65
C THR A 191 19.94 15.18 10.50
N ILE A 192 19.89 13.97 9.94
CA ILE A 192 19.58 12.75 10.72
C ILE A 192 20.70 12.45 11.72
N LEU A 193 21.98 12.59 11.35
CA LEU A 193 23.09 12.44 12.29
C LEU A 193 22.99 13.42 13.46
N ASP A 194 22.66 14.69 13.18
CA ASP A 194 22.49 15.72 14.22
C ASP A 194 21.31 15.40 15.16
N LEU A 195 20.21 14.85 14.63
CA LEU A 195 19.02 14.46 15.41
C LEU A 195 19.20 13.17 16.22
N THR A 196 20.27 12.43 15.97
CA THR A 196 20.53 11.12 16.57
C THR A 196 21.91 11.04 17.27
N ASP A 197 22.48 12.17 17.65
CA ASP A 197 23.79 12.25 18.32
C ASP A 197 24.91 11.51 17.54
N GLY A 198 24.86 11.55 16.21
CA GLY A 198 25.82 10.92 15.31
C GLY A 198 25.59 9.43 15.03
N LEU A 199 24.55 8.82 15.62
CA LEU A 199 24.28 7.37 15.47
C LEU A 199 23.62 7.02 14.13
N GLY A 200 22.83 7.96 13.55
CA GLY A 200 22.01 7.69 12.38
C GLY A 200 20.69 7.01 12.74
N CYS A 201 20.07 6.33 11.76
CA CYS A 201 18.81 5.61 11.96
C CYS A 201 19.01 4.09 11.84
N ASP A 202 18.12 3.34 12.49
CA ASP A 202 18.12 1.86 12.47
C ASP A 202 17.52 1.31 11.17
N LEU A 203 16.58 2.05 10.58
CA LEU A 203 15.81 1.61 9.42
C LEU A 203 15.59 2.76 8.43
N VAL A 204 15.76 2.47 7.15
CA VAL A 204 15.36 3.36 6.05
C VAL A 204 14.35 2.64 5.16
N ILE A 205 13.22 3.28 4.86
CA ILE A 205 12.27 2.87 3.83
C ILE A 205 12.34 3.89 2.70
N GLU A 206 12.65 3.41 1.50
CA GLU A 206 12.70 4.22 0.29
C GLU A 206 11.47 3.95 -0.56
N THR A 207 10.79 5.04 -1.08
CA THR A 207 9.50 4.93 -1.79
C THR A 207 9.40 5.85 -3.01
#